data_7fed640585118c1987d42bbeced87385
#
_entry.id   7fed640585118c1987d42bbeced87385
#
_cell.length_a   1.000
_cell.length_b   1.000
_cell.length_c   1.000
_cell.angle_alpha   90.00
_cell.angle_beta   90.00
_cell.angle_gamma   90.00
#
_symmetry.space_group_name_H-M   'P 1'
#
loop_
_entity.id
_entity.type
_entity.pdbx_description
1 polymer ?
#
loop_
_entity_poly.entity_id
_entity_poly.type
_entity_poly.pdbx_seq_one_letter_code
_entity_poly.pdbx_strand_id
1 'polypeptide(L)'
;PSFMNDLNDILKFKSQFFICTVARAARTLFEYGITPDVVFTVDEKDSNYDFFSGLDFSKTILFSSVGTSKKITSKKFKAKFFIDATGILGQELNRYCKHHILSGSGSSVSVQGLSVLLSFKPRSITITGQDLVYTEGKRFNSGATYATDQQLYENFDNDATRYSLLTQENTYKQTSSDLKIFHTQIETLVAAAKANPKFITKLINSSKGGALIKGFKHQKFVDFALSKDALSNKNIDDFSAMLRRATVHQNDVKKYMRRRGREVSQIMEYLETLLDHYRQNENLQKSEKICQTEIKLNKLQSRLPLLIMLIRPL
;
A
#
# COMPACT_ATOMS: atom_id res chain seq x y z
N PRO A 1 17.15 8.76 -1.54
CA PRO A 1 18.62 8.80 -1.36
C PRO A 1 19.03 9.04 0.09
N SER A 2 18.28 9.88 0.87
CA SER A 2 18.66 10.23 2.25
C SER A 2 18.64 9.04 3.23
N PHE A 3 17.91 7.98 2.93
CA PHE A 3 17.84 6.76 3.75
C PHE A 3 19.23 6.16 4.07
N MET A 4 20.16 6.23 3.12
CA MET A 4 21.53 5.72 3.31
C MET A 4 22.25 6.41 4.46
N ASN A 5 21.92 7.67 4.75
CA ASN A 5 22.58 8.43 5.81
C ASN A 5 22.19 7.94 7.22
N ASP A 6 21.01 7.33 7.36
CA ASP A 6 20.47 6.89 8.64
C ASP A 6 20.74 5.40 8.94
N LEU A 7 21.25 4.62 7.96
CA LEU A 7 21.37 3.15 8.09
C LEU A 7 22.21 2.71 9.28
N ASN A 8 23.35 3.36 9.53
CA ASN A 8 24.21 3.02 10.66
C ASN A 8 23.54 3.31 12.00
N ASP A 9 22.79 4.42 12.07
CA ASP A 9 22.05 4.78 13.27
C ASP A 9 20.86 3.83 13.47
N ILE A 10 20.15 3.46 12.39
CA ILE A 10 19.07 2.46 12.44
C ILE A 10 19.63 1.12 12.94
N LEU A 11 20.79 0.68 12.45
CA LEU A 11 21.44 -0.56 12.91
C LEU A 11 21.75 -0.49 14.41
N LYS A 12 22.30 0.64 14.87
CA LYS A 12 22.66 0.86 16.28
C LYS A 12 21.44 0.81 17.21
N PHE A 13 20.32 1.36 16.79
CA PHE A 13 19.11 1.49 17.59
C PHE A 13 18.00 0.49 17.22
N LYS A 14 18.29 -0.52 16.38
CA LYS A 14 17.26 -1.46 15.85
C LYS A 14 16.47 -2.21 16.94
N SER A 15 17.02 -2.39 18.12
CA SER A 15 16.33 -3.05 19.24
C SER A 15 15.25 -2.17 19.90
N GLN A 16 15.28 -0.87 19.67
CA GLN A 16 14.34 0.09 20.28
C GLN A 16 13.11 0.35 19.41
N PHE A 17 13.19 0.07 18.09
CA PHE A 17 12.16 0.44 17.12
C PHE A 17 11.63 -0.77 16.37
N PHE A 18 10.34 -0.72 16.03
CA PHE A 18 9.80 -1.53 14.94
C PHE A 18 10.24 -0.95 13.61
N ILE A 19 10.99 -1.73 12.86
CA ILE A 19 11.48 -1.32 11.56
C ILE A 19 10.47 -1.76 10.50
N CYS A 20 9.75 -0.78 9.97
CA CYS A 20 8.77 -0.96 8.92
C CYS A 20 9.34 -0.45 7.60
N THR A 21 9.25 -1.23 6.53
CA THR A 21 9.83 -0.86 5.24
C THR A 21 8.88 -1.17 4.09
N VAL A 22 9.13 -0.55 2.95
CA VAL A 22 8.54 -0.97 1.66
C VAL A 22 9.44 -2.00 0.99
N ALA A 23 8.88 -2.85 0.13
CA ALA A 23 9.60 -3.94 -0.52
C ALA A 23 10.93 -3.50 -1.16
N ARG A 24 10.93 -2.37 -1.88
CA ARG A 24 12.11 -1.83 -2.58
C ARG A 24 13.29 -1.53 -1.63
N ALA A 25 13.03 -1.04 -0.42
CA ALA A 25 14.08 -0.72 0.55
C ALA A 25 14.50 -1.92 1.42
N ALA A 26 13.75 -3.02 1.39
CA ALA A 26 14.02 -4.20 2.22
C ALA A 26 15.41 -4.81 1.92
N ARG A 27 15.79 -4.94 0.63
CA ARG A 27 17.09 -5.48 0.23
C ARG A 27 18.24 -4.70 0.86
N THR A 28 18.21 -3.38 0.76
CA THR A 28 19.23 -2.51 1.36
C THR A 28 19.33 -2.73 2.88
N LEU A 29 18.20 -2.86 3.57
CA LEU A 29 18.23 -3.16 5.02
C LEU A 29 18.92 -4.49 5.31
N PHE A 30 18.61 -5.56 4.56
CA PHE A 30 19.25 -6.87 4.73
C PHE A 30 20.76 -6.80 4.46
N GLU A 31 21.20 -6.08 3.44
CA GLU A 31 22.62 -5.88 3.12
C GLU A 31 23.38 -5.19 4.26
N TYR A 32 22.70 -4.33 5.03
CA TYR A 32 23.23 -3.69 6.24
C TYR A 32 22.99 -4.50 7.54
N GLY A 33 22.59 -5.76 7.44
CA GLY A 33 22.36 -6.62 8.61
C GLY A 33 21.12 -6.25 9.43
N ILE A 34 20.17 -5.55 8.82
CA ILE A 34 18.93 -5.13 9.44
C ILE A 34 17.76 -5.96 8.86
N THR A 35 17.23 -6.88 9.66
CA THR A 35 15.98 -7.57 9.30
C THR A 35 14.80 -6.68 9.67
N PRO A 36 13.96 -6.26 8.71
CA PRO A 36 12.78 -5.47 9.03
C PRO A 36 11.74 -6.30 9.79
N ASP A 37 11.03 -5.67 10.72
CA ASP A 37 9.92 -6.31 11.44
C ASP A 37 8.67 -6.41 10.58
N VAL A 38 8.49 -5.41 9.70
CA VAL A 38 7.34 -5.29 8.80
C VAL A 38 7.80 -4.91 7.41
N VAL A 39 7.23 -5.54 6.39
CA VAL A 39 7.38 -5.13 4.99
C VAL A 39 6.01 -4.90 4.35
N PHE A 40 5.88 -3.77 3.66
CA PHE A 40 4.70 -3.41 2.87
C PHE A 40 4.95 -3.64 1.39
N THR A 41 3.98 -4.22 0.69
CA THR A 41 3.94 -4.32 -0.76
C THR A 41 2.50 -4.40 -1.25
N VAL A 42 2.21 -3.77 -2.39
CA VAL A 42 0.85 -3.79 -2.99
C VAL A 42 0.88 -4.15 -4.46
N ASP A 43 2.07 -4.35 -5.00
CA ASP A 43 2.28 -4.54 -6.42
C ASP A 43 1.84 -5.93 -6.89
N GLU A 44 1.09 -5.97 -7.99
CA GLU A 44 0.58 -7.18 -8.62
C GLU A 44 1.62 -7.86 -9.52
N LYS A 45 2.62 -7.09 -9.98
CA LYS A 45 3.62 -7.56 -10.95
C LYS A 45 4.59 -8.55 -10.32
N ASP A 46 4.80 -9.66 -11.01
CA ASP A 46 5.78 -10.69 -10.63
C ASP A 46 7.21 -10.18 -10.57
N SER A 47 7.57 -9.14 -11.34
CA SER A 47 8.89 -8.49 -11.31
C SER A 47 9.25 -7.95 -9.92
N ASN A 48 8.27 -7.58 -9.11
CA ASN A 48 8.52 -7.13 -7.74
C ASN A 48 8.98 -8.24 -6.79
N TYR A 49 8.89 -9.52 -7.22
CA TYR A 49 9.47 -10.65 -6.48
C TYR A 49 10.98 -10.51 -6.30
N ASP A 50 11.67 -9.83 -7.19
CA ASP A 50 13.12 -9.66 -7.13
C ASP A 50 13.56 -8.89 -5.88
N PHE A 51 12.69 -8.01 -5.32
CA PHE A 51 12.96 -7.36 -4.02
C PHE A 51 12.98 -8.34 -2.86
N PHE A 52 12.38 -9.52 -3.03
CA PHE A 52 12.25 -10.56 -2.03
C PHE A 52 13.16 -11.76 -2.30
N SER A 53 13.71 -11.88 -3.51
CA SER A 53 14.51 -13.02 -3.92
C SER A 53 15.80 -13.12 -3.10
N GLY A 54 16.13 -14.34 -2.64
CA GLY A 54 17.37 -14.61 -1.89
C GLY A 54 17.37 -14.09 -0.43
N LEU A 55 16.28 -13.46 0.05
CA LEU A 55 16.19 -12.90 1.40
C LEU A 55 15.28 -13.74 2.30
N ASP A 56 15.65 -13.84 3.58
CA ASP A 56 14.86 -14.55 4.60
C ASP A 56 13.92 -13.61 5.36
N PHE A 57 12.64 -13.69 5.04
CA PHE A 57 11.58 -12.93 5.71
C PHE A 57 10.86 -13.74 6.80
N SER A 58 11.37 -14.89 7.25
CA SER A 58 10.71 -15.75 8.24
C SER A 58 10.40 -15.06 9.57
N LYS A 59 11.14 -13.99 9.90
CA LYS A 59 10.95 -13.16 11.10
C LYS A 59 10.14 -11.87 10.83
N THR A 60 9.83 -11.57 9.58
CA THR A 60 9.18 -10.34 9.11
C THR A 60 7.68 -10.55 8.93
N ILE A 61 6.87 -9.57 9.27
CA ILE A 61 5.43 -9.54 8.99
C ILE A 61 5.22 -8.88 7.61
N LEU A 62 4.44 -9.54 6.75
CA LEU A 62 4.05 -9.02 5.46
C LEU A 62 2.70 -8.30 5.56
N PHE A 63 2.64 -7.05 5.09
CA PHE A 63 1.41 -6.38 4.71
C PHE A 63 1.34 -6.26 3.20
N SER A 64 0.31 -6.85 2.59
CA SER A 64 0.17 -6.89 1.14
C SER A 64 -1.26 -6.58 0.70
N SER A 65 -1.44 -6.08 -0.53
CA SER A 65 -2.78 -6.02 -1.12
C SER A 65 -3.28 -7.42 -1.50
N VAL A 66 -4.58 -7.54 -1.71
CA VAL A 66 -5.19 -8.81 -2.18
C VAL A 66 -4.66 -9.19 -3.56
N GLY A 67 -4.30 -8.20 -4.40
CA GLY A 67 -3.75 -8.40 -5.75
C GLY A 67 -2.24 -8.70 -5.78
N THR A 68 -1.55 -8.64 -4.65
CA THR A 68 -0.09 -8.85 -4.63
C THR A 68 0.29 -10.22 -5.20
N SER A 69 1.34 -10.23 -6.04
CA SER A 69 1.86 -11.43 -6.71
C SER A 69 1.93 -12.65 -5.79
N LYS A 70 1.43 -13.78 -6.29
CA LYS A 70 1.46 -15.08 -5.59
C LYS A 70 2.89 -15.51 -5.26
N LYS A 71 3.89 -15.17 -6.08
CA LYS A 71 5.30 -15.49 -5.82
C LYS A 71 5.76 -14.86 -4.50
N ILE A 72 5.34 -13.61 -4.22
CA ILE A 72 5.66 -12.90 -2.99
C ILE A 72 4.87 -13.50 -1.82
N THR A 73 3.56 -13.61 -1.97
CA THR A 73 2.67 -14.07 -0.89
C THR A 73 2.88 -15.55 -0.52
N SER A 74 3.48 -16.36 -1.39
CA SER A 74 3.85 -17.75 -1.10
C SER A 74 5.13 -17.90 -0.28
N LYS A 75 5.99 -16.86 -0.19
CA LYS A 75 7.19 -16.93 0.65
C LYS A 75 6.85 -17.10 2.13
N LYS A 76 7.82 -17.61 2.89
CA LYS A 76 7.71 -17.74 4.34
C LYS A 76 7.85 -16.37 5.00
N PHE A 77 6.83 -15.96 5.75
CA PHE A 77 6.82 -14.79 6.61
C PHE A 77 6.39 -15.20 8.02
N LYS A 78 6.72 -14.40 9.04
CA LYS A 78 6.24 -14.61 10.41
C LYS A 78 4.70 -14.57 10.48
N ALA A 79 4.10 -13.61 9.78
CA ALA A 79 2.66 -13.48 9.60
C ALA A 79 2.37 -12.70 8.30
N LYS A 80 1.16 -12.81 7.76
CA LYS A 80 0.72 -12.13 6.55
C LYS A 80 -0.63 -11.49 6.80
N PHE A 81 -0.76 -10.20 6.46
CA PHE A 81 -1.97 -9.42 6.59
C PHE A 81 -2.30 -8.72 5.28
N PHE A 82 -3.59 -8.62 4.98
CA PHE A 82 -4.04 -7.87 3.82
C PHE A 82 -4.35 -6.43 4.21
N ILE A 83 -3.89 -5.52 3.35
CA ILE A 83 -4.23 -4.10 3.37
C ILE A 83 -4.94 -3.80 2.06
N ASP A 84 -6.20 -3.48 2.11
CA ASP A 84 -6.94 -3.03 0.93
C ASP A 84 -8.25 -2.38 1.38
N ALA A 85 -8.27 -1.09 1.44
CA ALA A 85 -9.47 -0.38 1.83
C ALA A 85 -10.13 0.37 0.69
N THR A 86 -9.41 0.62 -0.37
CA THR A 86 -9.89 1.45 -1.48
C THR A 86 -10.35 0.61 -2.67
N GLY A 87 -9.86 -0.62 -2.78
CA GLY A 87 -10.29 -1.56 -3.79
C GLY A 87 -11.69 -2.11 -3.52
N ILE A 88 -12.50 -2.24 -4.57
CA ILE A 88 -13.86 -2.81 -4.48
C ILE A 88 -13.80 -4.23 -3.88
N LEU A 89 -12.80 -5.02 -4.26
CA LEU A 89 -12.62 -6.37 -3.72
C LEU A 89 -12.32 -6.36 -2.21
N GLY A 90 -11.47 -5.43 -1.74
CA GLY A 90 -11.16 -5.28 -0.32
C GLY A 90 -12.39 -4.87 0.49
N GLN A 91 -13.19 -3.94 -0.02
CA GLN A 91 -14.44 -3.52 0.61
C GLN A 91 -15.45 -4.67 0.70
N GLU A 92 -15.60 -5.46 -0.36
CA GLU A 92 -16.46 -6.63 -0.39
C GLU A 92 -15.99 -7.71 0.59
N LEU A 93 -14.68 -8.00 0.63
CA LEU A 93 -14.11 -8.95 1.59
C LEU A 93 -14.33 -8.49 3.03
N ASN A 94 -14.18 -7.20 3.32
CA ASN A 94 -14.46 -6.62 4.64
C ASN A 94 -15.92 -6.83 5.07
N ARG A 95 -16.86 -6.57 4.14
CA ARG A 95 -18.30 -6.76 4.42
C ARG A 95 -18.64 -8.22 4.70
N TYR A 96 -18.04 -9.13 3.93
CA TYR A 96 -18.35 -10.55 4.01
C TYR A 96 -17.70 -11.23 5.21
N CYS A 97 -16.42 -10.98 5.42
CA CYS A 97 -15.63 -11.66 6.43
C CYS A 97 -15.82 -11.07 7.84
N LYS A 98 -16.56 -9.95 7.99
CA LYS A 98 -16.79 -9.24 9.26
C LYS A 98 -15.49 -8.91 10.03
N HIS A 99 -14.36 -8.94 9.36
CA HIS A 99 -13.06 -8.63 9.91
C HIS A 99 -12.49 -7.41 9.19
N HIS A 100 -11.81 -6.57 9.94
CA HIS A 100 -11.24 -5.36 9.39
C HIS A 100 -9.95 -5.71 8.61
N ILE A 101 -10.05 -5.74 7.28
CA ILE A 101 -8.86 -5.55 6.46
C ILE A 101 -8.37 -4.15 6.78
N LEU A 102 -7.10 -4.05 7.14
CA LEU A 102 -6.52 -2.76 7.53
C LEU A 102 -6.63 -1.78 6.35
N SER A 103 -7.21 -0.63 6.63
CA SER A 103 -7.38 0.40 5.62
C SER A 103 -6.04 1.00 5.25
N GLY A 104 -5.50 0.64 4.10
CA GLY A 104 -4.39 1.34 3.49
C GLY A 104 -4.93 2.34 2.46
N SER A 105 -4.91 3.63 2.72
CA SER A 105 -5.27 4.65 1.73
C SER A 105 -4.02 5.28 1.13
N GLY A 106 -4.05 5.55 -0.16
CA GLY A 106 -2.95 6.21 -0.87
C GLY A 106 -2.53 5.50 -2.14
N SER A 107 -1.86 6.23 -3.03
CA SER A 107 -1.44 5.75 -4.35
C SER A 107 -0.01 5.18 -4.38
N SER A 108 0.71 5.21 -3.27
CA SER A 108 2.02 4.54 -3.14
C SER A 108 2.05 3.59 -1.95
N VAL A 109 2.94 2.60 -2.01
CA VAL A 109 3.14 1.63 -0.91
C VAL A 109 3.51 2.32 0.39
N SER A 110 4.34 3.37 0.35
CA SER A 110 4.76 4.11 1.54
C SER A 110 3.62 4.92 2.16
N VAL A 111 2.75 5.52 1.33
CA VAL A 111 1.56 6.24 1.82
C VAL A 111 0.57 5.28 2.45
N GLN A 112 0.32 4.12 1.82
CA GLN A 112 -0.54 3.08 2.38
C GLN A 112 0.03 2.51 3.69
N GLY A 113 1.34 2.24 3.73
CA GLY A 113 2.02 1.80 4.95
C GLY A 113 1.88 2.81 6.09
N LEU A 114 2.08 4.10 5.81
CA LEU A 114 1.89 5.16 6.79
C LEU A 114 0.43 5.22 7.29
N SER A 115 -0.55 5.10 6.40
CA SER A 115 -1.97 5.06 6.76
C SER A 115 -2.26 3.92 7.74
N VAL A 116 -1.74 2.72 7.46
CA VAL A 116 -1.86 1.55 8.34
C VAL A 116 -1.19 1.82 9.69
N LEU A 117 0.04 2.34 9.70
CA LEU A 117 0.78 2.64 10.94
C LEU A 117 0.07 3.70 11.79
N LEU A 118 -0.50 4.74 11.19
CA LEU A 118 -1.29 5.75 11.89
C LEU A 118 -2.54 5.16 12.56
N SER A 119 -3.17 4.14 11.93
CA SER A 119 -4.35 3.47 12.50
C SER A 119 -4.04 2.72 13.80
N PHE A 120 -2.81 2.27 13.99
CA PHE A 120 -2.35 1.61 15.22
C PHE A 120 -2.06 2.58 16.37
N LYS A 121 -2.02 3.89 16.10
CA LYS A 121 -1.76 4.93 17.10
C LYS A 121 -0.50 4.64 17.94
N PRO A 122 0.65 4.37 17.33
CA PRO A 122 1.86 4.14 18.07
C PRO A 122 2.27 5.41 18.81
N ARG A 123 3.16 5.29 19.80
CA ARG A 123 3.70 6.44 20.53
C ARG A 123 4.41 7.44 19.60
N SER A 124 5.15 6.91 18.62
CA SER A 124 5.84 7.72 17.61
C SER A 124 5.94 6.98 16.27
N ILE A 125 6.02 7.73 15.18
CA ILE A 125 6.41 7.26 13.86
C ILE A 125 7.54 8.15 13.37
N THR A 126 8.68 7.54 13.06
CA THR A 126 9.79 8.21 12.38
C THR A 126 9.88 7.71 10.95
N ILE A 127 9.80 8.63 10.00
CA ILE A 127 10.02 8.32 8.58
C ILE A 127 11.44 8.73 8.19
N THR A 128 12.10 7.87 7.40
CA THR A 128 13.42 8.13 6.81
C THR A 128 13.41 7.71 5.34
N GLY A 129 14.18 8.40 4.51
CA GLY A 129 14.25 8.12 3.08
C GLY A 129 13.01 8.48 2.26
N GLN A 130 12.04 9.17 2.86
CA GLN A 130 10.86 9.69 2.16
C GLN A 130 11.15 11.09 1.62
N ASP A 131 12.09 11.18 0.67
CA ASP A 131 12.61 12.46 0.19
C ASP A 131 11.60 13.26 -0.61
N LEU A 132 10.80 12.60 -1.46
CA LEU A 132 9.74 13.19 -2.29
C LEU A 132 10.23 14.29 -3.26
N VAL A 133 11.52 14.48 -3.36
CA VAL A 133 12.22 15.37 -4.28
C VAL A 133 13.43 14.63 -4.86
N TYR A 134 13.95 15.12 -5.98
CA TYR A 134 15.19 14.62 -6.52
C TYR A 134 16.36 15.14 -5.70
N THR A 135 17.22 14.24 -5.26
CA THR A 135 18.46 14.57 -4.55
C THR A 135 19.63 14.13 -5.42
N GLU A 136 20.49 15.07 -5.80
CA GLU A 136 21.60 14.83 -6.72
C GLU A 136 21.16 14.16 -8.04
N GLY A 137 20.02 14.57 -8.58
CA GLY A 137 19.44 13.98 -9.79
C GLY A 137 18.88 12.56 -9.63
N LYS A 138 18.85 12.02 -8.40
CA LYS A 138 18.39 10.66 -8.13
C LYS A 138 17.02 10.65 -7.44
N ARG A 139 16.14 9.76 -7.91
CA ARG A 139 14.84 9.50 -7.32
C ARG A 139 14.89 8.44 -6.21
N PHE A 140 15.77 7.45 -6.35
CA PHE A 140 15.91 6.31 -5.44
C PHE A 140 17.35 6.21 -4.91
N ASN A 141 17.52 5.45 -3.83
CA ASN A 141 18.85 5.13 -3.32
C ASN A 141 19.62 4.21 -4.29
N SER A 142 20.94 4.25 -4.23
CA SER A 142 21.84 3.49 -5.12
C SER A 142 21.69 1.96 -5.04
N GLY A 143 21.14 1.42 -3.96
CA GLY A 143 20.88 -0.02 -3.79
C GLY A 143 19.53 -0.48 -4.35
N ALA A 144 18.69 0.44 -4.84
CA ALA A 144 17.37 0.14 -5.39
C ALA A 144 17.39 -0.11 -6.92
N THR A 145 18.57 -0.18 -7.54
CA THR A 145 18.72 -0.21 -9.00
C THR A 145 18.34 -1.57 -9.59
N TYR A 146 17.27 -1.57 -10.39
CA TYR A 146 17.12 -2.45 -11.54
C TYR A 146 17.88 -1.87 -12.73
N ALA A 147 18.45 -2.74 -13.58
CA ALA A 147 19.04 -2.30 -14.87
C ALA A 147 18.04 -1.51 -15.75
N THR A 148 16.73 -1.71 -15.53
CA THR A 148 15.63 -0.97 -16.16
C THR A 148 15.39 0.43 -15.58
N ASP A 149 15.90 0.73 -14.38
CA ASP A 149 15.75 2.07 -13.79
C ASP A 149 16.56 3.13 -14.56
N GLN A 150 17.64 2.75 -15.23
CA GLN A 150 18.42 3.67 -16.06
C GLN A 150 17.60 4.20 -17.26
N GLN A 151 16.78 3.34 -17.87
CA GLN A 151 15.84 3.75 -18.93
C GLN A 151 14.67 4.60 -18.40
N LEU A 152 14.26 4.38 -17.15
CA LEU A 152 13.27 5.23 -16.48
C LEU A 152 13.82 6.62 -16.16
N TYR A 153 15.12 6.76 -15.89
CA TYR A 153 15.77 8.07 -15.68
C TYR A 153 15.74 8.92 -16.95
N GLU A 154 16.03 8.35 -18.11
CA GLU A 154 16.06 9.07 -19.39
C GLU A 154 14.69 9.53 -19.87
N ASN A 155 13.62 8.78 -19.54
CA ASN A 155 12.24 9.13 -19.91
C ASN A 155 11.53 10.07 -18.90
N PHE A 156 12.03 10.20 -17.66
CA PHE A 156 11.44 11.06 -16.63
C PHE A 156 11.93 12.52 -16.66
N ASP A 157 12.99 12.84 -17.39
CA ASP A 157 13.56 14.20 -17.47
C ASP A 157 12.54 15.24 -17.96
N ASN A 158 11.59 14.86 -18.80
CA ASN A 158 10.57 15.76 -19.32
C ASN A 158 9.45 16.09 -18.31
N ASP A 159 9.19 15.25 -17.31
CA ASP A 159 8.15 15.46 -16.30
C ASP A 159 8.72 15.99 -14.96
N ALA A 160 10.00 15.71 -14.69
CA ALA A 160 10.71 16.14 -13.48
C ALA A 160 10.84 17.66 -13.33
N THR A 161 10.78 18.40 -14.45
CA THR A 161 11.04 19.85 -14.49
C THR A 161 9.82 20.69 -14.16
N ARG A 162 8.62 20.12 -14.01
CA ARG A 162 7.36 20.88 -13.90
C ARG A 162 6.99 21.29 -12.48
N TYR A 163 7.52 20.59 -11.47
CA TYR A 163 7.11 20.80 -10.08
C TYR A 163 8.32 20.97 -9.17
N SER A 164 8.12 21.72 -8.11
CA SER A 164 9.09 21.83 -7.02
C SER A 164 8.38 21.76 -5.67
N LEU A 165 9.11 21.27 -4.67
CA LEU A 165 8.66 21.24 -3.28
C LEU A 165 9.69 21.97 -2.40
N LEU A 166 9.19 22.66 -1.40
CA LEU A 166 10.03 23.27 -0.37
C LEU A 166 10.65 22.14 0.45
N THR A 167 11.96 22.21 0.69
CA THR A 167 12.70 21.24 1.49
C THR A 167 12.87 21.72 2.93
N GLN A 168 13.36 20.82 3.78
CA GLN A 168 13.73 21.11 5.17
C GLN A 168 14.85 22.17 5.27
N GLU A 169 15.65 22.33 4.23
CA GLU A 169 16.73 23.31 4.12
C GLU A 169 16.25 24.69 3.65
N ASN A 170 14.92 24.87 3.58
CA ASN A 170 14.27 26.08 3.09
C ASN A 170 14.65 26.45 1.64
N THR A 171 14.91 25.45 0.82
CA THR A 171 15.20 25.56 -0.61
C THR A 171 14.15 24.81 -1.41
N TYR A 172 13.93 25.19 -2.67
CA TYR A 172 13.06 24.44 -3.57
C TYR A 172 13.89 23.43 -4.36
N LYS A 173 13.45 22.16 -4.36
CA LYS A 173 14.02 21.10 -5.18
C LYS A 173 12.97 20.54 -6.14
N GLN A 174 13.43 20.06 -7.28
CA GLN A 174 12.58 19.46 -8.31
C GLN A 174 11.91 18.17 -7.82
N THR A 175 10.70 17.94 -8.30
CA THR A 175 9.92 16.73 -8.03
C THR A 175 9.06 16.39 -9.24
N SER A 176 8.63 15.12 -9.32
CA SER A 176 7.69 14.66 -10.33
C SER A 176 6.24 14.79 -9.85
N SER A 177 5.30 14.69 -10.79
CA SER A 177 3.86 14.76 -10.50
C SER A 177 3.42 13.71 -9.47
N ASP A 178 3.89 12.46 -9.61
CA ASP A 178 3.56 11.38 -8.69
C ASP A 178 4.15 11.58 -7.28
N LEU A 179 5.41 12.02 -7.17
CA LEU A 179 6.00 12.35 -5.87
C LEU A 179 5.28 13.51 -5.18
N LYS A 180 4.82 14.51 -5.95
CA LYS A 180 4.00 15.62 -5.44
C LYS A 180 2.64 15.11 -4.94
N ILE A 181 2.01 14.18 -5.68
CA ILE A 181 0.77 13.53 -5.23
C ILE A 181 1.01 12.79 -3.91
N PHE A 182 2.09 12.00 -3.79
CA PHE A 182 2.43 11.29 -2.56
C PHE A 182 2.67 12.25 -1.40
N HIS A 183 3.37 13.36 -1.64
CA HIS A 183 3.57 14.43 -0.65
C HIS A 183 2.23 14.95 -0.13
N THR A 184 1.33 15.34 -1.03
CA THR A 184 -0.01 15.85 -0.68
C THR A 184 -0.83 14.82 0.10
N GLN A 185 -0.77 13.54 -0.31
CA GLN A 185 -1.48 12.46 0.38
C GLN A 185 -0.95 12.24 1.80
N ILE A 186 0.37 12.29 2.01
CA ILE A 186 0.95 12.18 3.35
C ILE A 186 0.47 13.33 4.24
N GLU A 187 0.52 14.56 3.75
CA GLU A 187 0.04 15.74 4.51
C GLU A 187 -1.45 15.63 4.85
N THR A 188 -2.27 15.16 3.90
CA THR A 188 -3.71 14.93 4.10
C THR A 188 -3.98 13.87 5.16
N LEU A 189 -3.27 12.74 5.11
CA LEU A 189 -3.38 11.66 6.10
C LEU A 189 -3.02 12.17 7.51
N VAL A 190 -1.93 12.91 7.60
CA VAL A 190 -1.46 13.48 8.87
C VAL A 190 -2.45 14.51 9.41
N ALA A 191 -2.97 15.38 8.56
CA ALA A 191 -3.98 16.36 8.96
C ALA A 191 -5.26 15.67 9.48
N ALA A 192 -5.74 14.65 8.77
CA ALA A 192 -6.89 13.84 9.19
C ALA A 192 -6.65 13.13 10.53
N ALA A 193 -5.45 12.55 10.72
CA ALA A 193 -5.10 11.90 11.98
C ALA A 193 -5.06 12.90 13.15
N LYS A 194 -4.46 14.07 12.94
CA LYS A 194 -4.35 15.15 13.96
C LYS A 194 -5.68 15.83 14.27
N ALA A 195 -6.65 15.79 13.37
CA ALA A 195 -8.00 16.28 13.64
C ALA A 195 -8.72 15.45 14.70
N ASN A 196 -8.26 14.22 14.98
CA ASN A 196 -8.79 13.43 16.08
C ASN A 196 -8.19 13.91 17.42
N PRO A 197 -9.01 14.39 18.38
CA PRO A 197 -8.50 14.88 19.68
C PRO A 197 -7.72 13.82 20.49
N LYS A 198 -7.91 12.53 20.18
CA LYS A 198 -7.19 11.41 20.82
C LYS A 198 -5.88 11.05 20.12
N PHE A 199 -5.46 11.83 19.14
CA PHE A 199 -4.22 11.59 18.42
C PHE A 199 -3.03 12.11 19.23
N ILE A 200 -2.20 11.18 19.72
CA ILE A 200 -1.03 11.49 20.57
C ILE A 200 0.29 11.07 19.93
N THR A 201 0.24 10.45 18.73
CA THR A 201 1.44 9.93 18.05
C THR A 201 2.38 11.07 17.65
N LYS A 202 3.65 10.98 18.05
CA LYS A 202 4.69 11.90 17.61
C LYS A 202 5.14 11.52 16.20
N LEU A 203 5.13 12.48 15.29
CA LEU A 203 5.52 12.28 13.89
C LEU A 203 6.85 12.99 13.64
N ILE A 204 7.87 12.21 13.27
CA ILE A 204 9.23 12.67 13.03
C ILE A 204 9.60 12.37 11.57
N ASN A 205 10.20 13.34 10.87
CA ASN A 205 10.81 13.13 9.57
C ASN A 205 12.33 13.34 9.69
N SER A 206 13.09 12.27 9.48
CA SER A 206 14.55 12.29 9.52
C SER A 206 15.21 12.35 8.14
N SER A 207 14.42 12.39 7.06
CA SER A 207 14.95 12.44 5.69
C SER A 207 15.76 13.72 5.47
N LYS A 208 17.06 13.59 5.36
CA LYS A 208 17.97 14.74 5.14
C LYS A 208 17.80 15.30 3.73
N GLY A 209 17.52 16.60 3.63
CA GLY A 209 17.40 17.30 2.34
C GLY A 209 16.15 16.95 1.52
N GLY A 210 15.23 16.18 2.09
CA GLY A 210 13.92 15.87 1.51
C GLY A 210 12.91 17.01 1.62
N ALA A 211 11.73 16.81 1.03
CA ALA A 211 10.62 17.74 1.10
C ALA A 211 10.20 18.02 2.55
N LEU A 212 9.82 19.27 2.80
CA LEU A 212 9.14 19.63 4.04
C LEU A 212 7.73 19.03 4.02
N ILE A 213 7.43 18.17 5.00
CA ILE A 213 6.13 17.52 5.12
C ILE A 213 5.40 18.12 6.32
N LYS A 214 4.30 18.83 6.05
CA LYS A 214 3.51 19.46 7.12
C LYS A 214 2.99 18.41 8.10
N GLY A 215 3.09 18.75 9.38
CA GLY A 215 2.63 17.89 10.45
C GLY A 215 3.68 16.94 11.02
N PHE A 216 4.83 16.79 10.38
CA PHE A 216 6.01 16.13 10.94
C PHE A 216 6.96 17.15 11.58
N LYS A 217 7.60 16.76 12.69
CA LYS A 217 8.76 17.46 13.23
C LYS A 217 10.00 16.96 12.49
N HIS A 218 10.78 17.86 11.90
CA HIS A 218 12.04 17.49 11.27
C HIS A 218 13.15 17.40 12.32
N GLN A 219 13.79 16.25 12.41
CA GLN A 219 14.83 15.95 13.40
C GLN A 219 15.67 14.78 12.90
N LYS A 220 17.01 14.83 13.14
CA LYS A 220 17.88 13.69 12.82
C LYS A 220 17.41 12.45 13.55
N PHE A 221 17.53 11.28 12.91
CA PHE A 221 17.13 10.01 13.52
C PHE A 221 17.86 9.75 14.84
N VAL A 222 19.17 9.96 14.88
CA VAL A 222 19.98 9.74 16.09
C VAL A 222 19.53 10.61 17.25
N ASP A 223 19.22 11.89 17.01
CA ASP A 223 18.78 12.82 18.06
C ASP A 223 17.44 12.37 18.66
N PHE A 224 16.54 11.87 17.80
CA PHE A 224 15.29 11.29 18.26
C PHE A 224 15.51 9.99 19.02
N ALA A 225 16.35 9.08 18.51
CA ALA A 225 16.61 7.78 19.10
C ALA A 225 17.24 7.89 20.52
N LEU A 226 18.02 8.94 20.77
CA LEU A 226 18.61 9.25 22.08
C LEU A 226 17.64 9.99 23.01
N SER A 227 16.51 10.47 22.52
CA SER A 227 15.56 11.24 23.32
C SER A 227 14.74 10.33 24.24
N LYS A 228 14.25 10.88 25.37
CA LYS A 228 13.31 10.20 26.27
C LYS A 228 12.01 9.77 25.57
N ASP A 229 11.68 10.38 24.46
CA ASP A 229 10.49 10.09 23.65
C ASP A 229 10.60 8.79 22.87
N ALA A 230 11.82 8.37 22.53
CA ALA A 230 12.10 7.14 21.80
C ALA A 230 12.22 5.91 22.72
N LEU A 231 12.46 6.12 24.01
CA LEU A 231 12.63 5.01 24.95
C LEU A 231 11.33 4.21 25.08
N SER A 232 11.26 3.09 24.38
CA SER A 232 10.23 2.08 24.55
C SER A 232 10.88 0.71 24.38
N ASN A 233 10.46 -0.25 25.20
CA ASN A 233 10.85 -1.64 24.97
C ASN A 233 10.04 -2.13 23.74
N LYS A 234 10.75 -2.56 22.71
CA LYS A 234 10.16 -3.20 21.52
C LYS A 234 9.47 -4.49 21.96
N ASN A 235 8.15 -4.52 21.95
CA ASN A 235 7.39 -5.74 22.21
C ASN A 235 6.66 -6.20 20.94
N ILE A 236 7.31 -7.12 20.19
CA ILE A 236 6.77 -7.71 18.96
C ILE A 236 5.51 -8.54 19.23
N ASP A 237 5.38 -9.11 20.41
CA ASP A 237 4.25 -9.98 20.72
C ASP A 237 2.98 -9.18 20.96
N ASP A 238 3.07 -7.99 21.55
CA ASP A 238 1.92 -7.07 21.67
C ASP A 238 1.45 -6.58 20.30
N PHE A 239 2.37 -6.25 19.39
CA PHE A 239 2.04 -5.89 18.02
C PHE A 239 1.40 -7.08 17.29
N SER A 240 1.95 -8.28 17.42
CA SER A 240 1.39 -9.50 16.83
C SER A 240 0.02 -9.85 17.43
N ALA A 241 -0.19 -9.64 18.73
CA ALA A 241 -1.48 -9.87 19.39
C ALA A 241 -2.56 -8.89 18.92
N MET A 242 -2.19 -7.62 18.70
CA MET A 242 -3.08 -6.62 18.12
C MET A 242 -3.50 -6.98 16.70
N LEU A 243 -2.57 -7.50 15.90
CA LEU A 243 -2.82 -7.93 14.53
C LEU A 243 -3.67 -9.21 14.44
N ARG A 244 -3.60 -10.12 15.43
CA ARG A 244 -4.45 -11.33 15.46
C ARG A 244 -5.94 -11.01 15.45
N ARG A 245 -6.35 -9.85 15.93
CA ARG A 245 -7.74 -9.37 15.88
C ARG A 245 -8.18 -9.02 14.45
N ALA A 246 -7.24 -8.81 13.53
CA ALA A 246 -7.48 -8.51 12.12
C ALA A 246 -7.37 -9.75 11.20
N THR A 247 -7.30 -10.96 11.76
CA THR A 247 -7.10 -12.19 10.99
C THR A 247 -8.38 -12.60 10.28
N VAL A 248 -8.36 -12.65 8.95
CA VAL A 248 -9.44 -13.21 8.14
C VAL A 248 -9.26 -14.73 8.07
N HIS A 249 -10.28 -15.50 8.43
CA HIS A 249 -10.22 -16.96 8.33
C HIS A 249 -10.22 -17.41 6.86
N GLN A 250 -9.23 -18.21 6.47
CA GLN A 250 -9.07 -18.69 5.09
C GLN A 250 -10.34 -19.38 4.56
N ASN A 251 -11.09 -20.06 5.41
CA ASN A 251 -12.34 -20.74 5.03
C ASN A 251 -13.44 -19.75 4.64
N ASP A 252 -13.53 -18.59 5.30
CA ASP A 252 -14.52 -17.56 4.97
C ASP A 252 -14.20 -16.94 3.61
N VAL A 253 -12.91 -16.67 3.34
CA VAL A 253 -12.47 -16.21 2.02
C VAL A 253 -12.80 -17.23 0.94
N LYS A 254 -12.48 -18.53 1.13
CA LYS A 254 -12.80 -19.60 0.18
C LYS A 254 -14.31 -19.70 -0.07
N LYS A 255 -15.14 -19.60 0.96
CA LYS A 255 -16.60 -19.62 0.84
C LYS A 255 -17.11 -18.41 0.05
N TYR A 256 -16.57 -17.22 0.34
CA TYR A 256 -16.87 -16.01 -0.40
C TYR A 256 -16.51 -16.16 -1.89
N MET A 257 -15.27 -16.56 -2.21
CA MET A 257 -14.81 -16.71 -3.60
C MET A 257 -15.64 -17.73 -4.39
N ARG A 258 -15.99 -18.87 -3.78
CA ARG A 258 -16.88 -19.85 -4.40
C ARG A 258 -18.27 -19.31 -4.70
N ARG A 259 -18.81 -18.51 -3.80
CA ARG A 259 -20.12 -17.86 -4.01
C ARG A 259 -20.03 -16.85 -5.15
N ARG A 260 -19.00 -15.99 -5.16
CA ARG A 260 -18.81 -14.99 -6.22
C ARG A 260 -18.55 -15.63 -7.58
N GLY A 261 -17.77 -16.70 -7.62
CA GLY A 261 -17.57 -17.47 -8.85
C GLY A 261 -18.87 -17.96 -9.47
N ARG A 262 -19.79 -18.49 -8.66
CA ARG A 262 -21.13 -18.92 -9.14
C ARG A 262 -21.96 -17.76 -9.64
N GLU A 263 -21.96 -16.62 -8.93
CA GLU A 263 -22.70 -15.42 -9.33
C GLU A 263 -22.17 -14.86 -10.68
N VAL A 264 -20.84 -14.86 -10.87
CA VAL A 264 -20.23 -14.48 -12.16
C VAL A 264 -20.62 -15.44 -13.28
N SER A 265 -20.56 -16.75 -13.04
CA SER A 265 -21.00 -17.75 -14.05
C SER A 265 -22.45 -17.55 -14.47
N GLN A 266 -23.36 -17.28 -13.54
CA GLN A 266 -24.76 -16.97 -13.85
C GLN A 266 -24.93 -15.72 -14.70
N ILE A 267 -24.13 -14.70 -14.45
CA ILE A 267 -24.15 -13.47 -15.23
C ILE A 267 -23.66 -13.71 -16.65
N MET A 268 -22.58 -14.48 -16.82
CA MET A 268 -22.09 -14.85 -18.15
C MET A 268 -23.16 -15.60 -18.95
N GLU A 269 -23.83 -16.56 -18.31
CA GLU A 269 -24.95 -17.30 -18.93
C GLU A 269 -26.10 -16.37 -19.36
N TYR A 270 -26.46 -15.38 -18.52
CA TYR A 270 -27.50 -14.41 -18.89
C TYR A 270 -27.05 -13.48 -20.02
N LEU A 271 -25.79 -13.06 -20.03
CA LEU A 271 -25.25 -12.22 -21.11
C LEU A 271 -25.20 -13.00 -22.44
N GLU A 272 -24.79 -14.26 -22.45
CA GLU A 272 -24.82 -15.12 -23.62
C GLU A 272 -26.25 -15.29 -24.14
N THR A 273 -27.20 -15.53 -23.24
CA THR A 273 -28.63 -15.62 -23.62
C THR A 273 -29.15 -14.32 -24.28
N LEU A 274 -28.75 -13.16 -23.74
CA LEU A 274 -29.10 -11.87 -24.31
C LEU A 274 -28.46 -11.66 -25.69
N LEU A 275 -27.17 -11.96 -25.81
CA LEU A 275 -26.46 -11.82 -27.09
C LEU A 275 -27.04 -12.72 -28.18
N ASP A 276 -27.41 -13.96 -27.87
CA ASP A 276 -28.03 -14.87 -28.80
C ASP A 276 -29.40 -14.36 -29.26
N HIS A 277 -30.18 -13.77 -28.34
CA HIS A 277 -31.46 -13.14 -28.69
C HIS A 277 -31.28 -11.91 -29.58
N TYR A 278 -30.28 -11.09 -29.36
CA TYR A 278 -29.97 -9.94 -30.19
C TYR A 278 -29.45 -10.37 -31.58
N ARG A 279 -28.73 -11.48 -31.69
CA ARG A 279 -28.26 -12.03 -32.96
C ARG A 279 -29.38 -12.65 -33.82
N GLN A 280 -30.40 -13.21 -33.18
CA GLN A 280 -31.50 -13.90 -33.87
C GLN A 280 -32.66 -12.98 -34.29
N ASN A 281 -32.78 -11.80 -33.71
CA ASN A 281 -33.89 -10.88 -33.91
C ASN A 281 -33.39 -9.51 -34.36
N GLU A 282 -33.38 -9.26 -35.68
CA GLU A 282 -33.13 -7.93 -36.23
C GLU A 282 -34.27 -6.92 -35.94
N ASN A 283 -35.45 -7.35 -35.52
CA ASN A 283 -36.58 -6.52 -35.10
C ASN A 283 -36.72 -6.48 -33.56
N LEU A 284 -36.36 -5.35 -33.01
CA LEU A 284 -36.30 -5.04 -31.56
C LEU A 284 -37.69 -4.89 -30.87
N GLN A 285 -38.58 -5.80 -31.02
CA GLN A 285 -39.70 -5.92 -30.08
C GLN A 285 -39.19 -6.75 -28.88
N LYS A 286 -39.15 -6.10 -27.71
CA LYS A 286 -38.73 -6.73 -26.45
C LYS A 286 -39.55 -8.01 -26.21
N SER A 287 -38.96 -9.17 -26.45
CA SER A 287 -39.59 -10.42 -26.07
C SER A 287 -39.66 -10.49 -24.54
N GLU A 288 -40.70 -11.10 -23.99
CA GLU A 288 -40.89 -11.30 -22.56
C GLU A 288 -39.64 -11.95 -21.90
N LYS A 289 -38.99 -12.81 -22.66
CA LYS A 289 -37.74 -13.51 -22.23
C LYS A 289 -36.54 -12.56 -22.07
N ILE A 290 -36.40 -11.53 -22.96
CA ILE A 290 -35.39 -10.48 -22.83
C ILE A 290 -35.66 -9.66 -21.56
N CYS A 291 -36.89 -9.21 -21.34
CA CYS A 291 -37.27 -8.46 -20.14
C CYS A 291 -37.01 -9.24 -18.85
N GLN A 292 -37.35 -10.52 -18.81
CA GLN A 292 -37.09 -11.37 -17.63
C GLN A 292 -35.57 -11.57 -17.38
N THR A 293 -34.79 -11.68 -18.46
CA THR A 293 -33.32 -11.82 -18.33
C THR A 293 -32.68 -10.53 -17.86
N GLU A 294 -33.11 -9.36 -18.37
CA GLU A 294 -32.67 -8.04 -17.90
C GLU A 294 -33.02 -7.82 -16.41
N ILE A 295 -34.21 -8.21 -15.96
CA ILE A 295 -34.61 -8.12 -14.56
C ILE A 295 -33.71 -8.99 -13.67
N LYS A 296 -33.38 -10.21 -14.11
CA LYS A 296 -32.46 -11.12 -13.37
C LYS A 296 -31.05 -10.55 -13.32
N LEU A 297 -30.57 -9.98 -14.44
CA LEU A 297 -29.27 -9.35 -14.53
C LEU A 297 -29.18 -8.12 -13.59
N ASN A 298 -30.17 -7.24 -13.60
CA ASN A 298 -30.25 -6.08 -12.73
C ASN A 298 -30.27 -6.48 -11.24
N LYS A 299 -30.99 -7.55 -10.89
CA LYS A 299 -31.03 -8.10 -9.53
C LYS A 299 -29.69 -8.67 -9.08
N LEU A 300 -28.90 -9.25 -9.99
CA LEU A 300 -27.55 -9.72 -9.71
C LEU A 300 -26.55 -8.57 -9.65
N GLN A 301 -26.66 -7.59 -10.54
CA GLN A 301 -25.84 -6.38 -10.53
C GLN A 301 -25.96 -5.61 -9.22
N SER A 302 -27.16 -5.47 -8.67
CA SER A 302 -27.36 -4.80 -7.38
C SER A 302 -26.62 -5.48 -6.20
N ARG A 303 -26.25 -6.76 -6.37
CA ARG A 303 -25.53 -7.55 -5.36
C ARG A 303 -24.02 -7.58 -5.60
N LEU A 304 -23.54 -7.12 -6.76
CA LEU A 304 -22.15 -7.19 -7.20
C LEU A 304 -21.66 -5.81 -7.67
N PRO A 305 -21.23 -4.92 -6.76
CA PRO A 305 -20.73 -3.59 -7.12
C PRO A 305 -19.59 -3.61 -8.14
N LEU A 306 -18.77 -4.66 -8.17
CA LEU A 306 -17.72 -4.88 -9.17
C LEU A 306 -18.25 -4.98 -10.59
N LEU A 307 -19.44 -5.56 -10.78
CA LEU A 307 -20.01 -5.76 -12.12
C LEU A 307 -20.64 -4.50 -12.69
N ILE A 308 -21.08 -3.58 -11.83
CA ILE A 308 -21.62 -2.28 -12.28
C ILE A 308 -20.56 -1.48 -13.04
N MET A 309 -19.28 -1.62 -12.67
CA MET A 309 -18.18 -0.95 -13.39
C MET A 309 -17.83 -1.60 -14.73
N LEU A 310 -18.08 -2.91 -14.88
CA LEU A 310 -17.76 -3.66 -16.11
C LEU A 310 -18.89 -3.63 -17.15
N ILE A 311 -20.14 -3.39 -16.75
CA ILE A 311 -21.33 -3.48 -17.58
C ILE A 311 -21.97 -2.11 -17.85
N ARG A 312 -21.49 -1.02 -17.26
CA ARG A 312 -21.89 0.32 -17.71
C ARG A 312 -21.47 0.47 -19.17
N PRO A 313 -22.43 0.71 -20.08
CA PRO A 313 -22.09 0.87 -21.48
C PRO A 313 -21.08 1.99 -21.65
N LEU A 314 -20.10 1.72 -22.50
CA LEU A 314 -19.22 2.72 -23.10
C LEU A 314 -20.04 3.84 -23.72
#